data_e8c01279e43e88d1f98f80672c385274
#
_entry.id   e8c01279e43e88d1f98f80672c385274
#
_cell.length_a   1.000
_cell.length_b   1.000
_cell.length_c   1.000
_cell.angle_alpha   90.00
_cell.angle_beta   90.00
_cell.angle_gamma   90.00
#
_symmetry.space_group_name_H-M   'P 1'
#
loop_
_entity.id
_entity.type
_entity.pdbx_description
1 polymer ?
#
loop_
_entity_poly.entity_id
_entity_poly.type
_entity_poly.pdbx_seq_one_letter_code
_entity_poly.pdbx_strand_id
1 'polypeptide(L)'
;MTSTRQFHMNDLFRFNNVNLDVLTETYNMPFYLQYMSKWPELFTVAEAPNNSIMGYMLGKSEGSDTLWHGHVSAVTVAPLYRRLGLAKTLMEDLENTSSNVYNAYFVDLFVRASNTLAISMYEKFGYVKFRRVLGYYAGDDPEDAWDMRKALRRDENKQSIIPMDRPVHPYELEW
;
A
#
# COMPACT_ATOMS: atom_id res chain seq x y z
N MET A 1 23.14 0.77 8.28
CA MET A 1 22.65 0.57 6.89
C MET A 1 21.30 -0.10 6.99
N THR A 2 20.28 0.43 6.36
CA THR A 2 18.93 -0.19 6.31
C THR A 2 18.94 -1.30 5.27
N SER A 3 18.31 -2.43 5.56
CA SER A 3 18.05 -3.48 4.58
C SER A 3 16.54 -3.71 4.44
N THR A 4 16.11 -3.98 3.22
CA THR A 4 14.76 -4.48 2.95
C THR A 4 14.83 -5.98 2.71
N ARG A 5 13.87 -6.72 3.20
CA ARG A 5 13.73 -8.16 3.00
C ARG A 5 12.27 -8.58 3.06
N GLN A 6 11.99 -9.78 2.61
CA GLN A 6 10.67 -10.39 2.77
C GLN A 6 10.30 -10.50 4.26
N PHE A 7 9.01 -10.32 4.53
CA PHE A 7 8.44 -10.50 5.87
C PHE A 7 8.38 -11.99 6.22
N HIS A 8 8.79 -12.34 7.42
CA HIS A 8 8.76 -13.71 7.95
C HIS A 8 7.80 -13.83 9.13
N MET A 9 7.31 -15.04 9.38
CA MET A 9 6.37 -15.30 10.49
C MET A 9 6.86 -14.78 11.84
N ASN A 10 8.16 -14.86 12.12
CA ASN A 10 8.75 -14.36 13.35
C ASN A 10 8.66 -12.84 13.51
N ASP A 11 8.49 -12.10 12.40
CA ASP A 11 8.35 -10.64 12.45
C ASP A 11 7.00 -10.23 13.06
N LEU A 12 5.99 -11.09 13.01
CA LEU A 12 4.70 -10.89 13.69
C LEU A 12 4.83 -10.70 15.21
N PHE A 13 5.93 -11.16 15.80
CA PHE A 13 6.23 -10.99 17.22
C PHE A 13 7.16 -9.80 17.51
N ARG A 14 7.62 -9.10 16.45
CA ARG A 14 8.67 -8.08 16.56
C ARG A 14 8.27 -6.70 16.03
N PHE A 15 7.09 -6.55 15.44
CA PHE A 15 6.67 -5.30 14.79
C PHE A 15 5.74 -4.40 15.64
N ASN A 16 5.65 -4.66 16.96
CA ASN A 16 4.83 -3.84 17.86
C ASN A 16 5.24 -2.37 17.87
N ASN A 17 6.54 -2.07 17.76
CA ASN A 17 7.04 -0.70 17.68
C ASN A 17 6.50 0.07 16.46
N VAL A 18 6.04 -0.64 15.43
CA VAL A 18 5.38 -0.09 14.24
C VAL A 18 3.87 -0.05 14.45
N ASN A 19 3.27 -1.14 14.94
CA ASN A 19 1.82 -1.33 15.01
C ASN A 19 1.14 -0.63 16.18
N LEU A 20 1.87 -0.26 17.24
CA LEU A 20 1.33 0.49 18.38
C LEU A 20 1.21 2.00 18.10
N ASP A 21 1.63 2.46 16.92
CA ASP A 21 1.43 3.85 16.50
C ASP A 21 -0.04 4.10 16.15
N VAL A 22 -0.60 5.20 16.65
CA VAL A 22 -2.01 5.60 16.45
C VAL A 22 -2.39 5.82 14.98
N LEU A 23 -1.41 6.11 14.12
CA LEU A 23 -1.64 6.32 12.68
C LEU A 23 -1.52 5.02 11.86
N THR A 24 -1.20 3.90 12.49
CA THR A 24 -1.01 2.62 11.81
C THR A 24 -2.28 1.79 11.88
N GLU A 25 -2.83 1.45 10.70
CA GLU A 25 -3.90 0.44 10.60
C GLU A 25 -3.33 -0.94 10.95
N THR A 26 -4.01 -1.64 11.85
CA THR A 26 -3.63 -2.99 12.26
C THR A 26 -4.71 -3.99 11.89
N TYR A 27 -4.28 -5.22 11.62
CA TYR A 27 -5.16 -6.30 11.18
C TYR A 27 -5.09 -7.49 12.14
N ASN A 28 -6.03 -8.42 12.03
CA ASN A 28 -5.99 -9.66 12.79
C ASN A 28 -4.92 -10.62 12.22
N MET A 29 -4.52 -11.60 13.02
CA MET A 29 -3.48 -12.57 12.65
C MET A 29 -3.82 -13.35 11.34
N PRO A 30 -5.05 -13.87 11.14
CA PRO A 30 -5.41 -14.54 9.89
C PRO A 30 -5.17 -13.69 8.64
N PHE A 31 -5.39 -12.38 8.72
CA PHE A 31 -5.15 -11.45 7.60
C PHE A 31 -3.67 -11.43 7.20
N TYR A 32 -2.75 -11.24 8.17
CA TYR A 32 -1.31 -11.27 7.89
C TYR A 32 -0.86 -12.61 7.32
N LEU A 33 -1.33 -13.74 7.90
CA LEU A 33 -0.99 -15.08 7.42
C LEU A 33 -1.49 -15.35 6.00
N GLN A 34 -2.67 -14.84 5.65
CA GLN A 34 -3.20 -14.93 4.29
C GLN A 34 -2.29 -14.21 3.28
N TYR A 35 -1.84 -13.00 3.60
CA TYR A 35 -0.94 -12.23 2.73
C TYR A 35 0.43 -12.92 2.59
N MET A 36 0.99 -13.43 3.68
CA MET A 36 2.25 -14.18 3.65
C MET A 36 2.15 -15.45 2.79
N SER A 37 0.99 -16.08 2.76
CA SER A 37 0.77 -17.29 1.98
C SER A 37 0.52 -17.01 0.50
N LYS A 38 -0.25 -15.96 0.18
CA LYS A 38 -0.70 -15.69 -1.20
C LYS A 38 0.24 -14.76 -1.97
N TRP A 39 0.83 -13.78 -1.31
CA TRP A 39 1.65 -12.74 -1.94
C TRP A 39 2.92 -12.44 -1.12
N PRO A 40 3.75 -13.47 -0.85
CA PRO A 40 4.92 -13.30 0.01
C PRO A 40 5.91 -12.26 -0.53
N GLU A 41 5.99 -12.08 -1.86
CA GLU A 41 6.87 -11.10 -2.50
C GLU A 41 6.39 -9.66 -2.32
N LEU A 42 5.10 -9.46 -2.00
CA LEU A 42 4.49 -8.16 -1.74
C LEU A 42 4.34 -7.87 -0.24
N PHE A 43 5.01 -8.64 0.60
CA PHE A 43 5.06 -8.41 2.04
C PHE A 43 6.52 -8.27 2.49
N THR A 44 6.98 -7.04 2.67
CA THR A 44 8.39 -6.71 2.95
C THR A 44 8.56 -5.88 4.22
N VAL A 45 9.72 -5.98 4.85
CA VAL A 45 10.12 -5.17 5.99
C VAL A 45 11.39 -4.38 5.70
N ALA A 46 11.49 -3.21 6.30
CA ALA A 46 12.74 -2.48 6.45
C ALA A 46 13.30 -2.75 7.87
N GLU A 47 14.54 -3.21 7.94
CA GLU A 47 15.21 -3.61 9.18
C GLU A 47 16.47 -2.79 9.42
N ALA A 48 16.64 -2.35 10.67
CA ALA A 48 17.83 -1.64 11.15
C ALA A 48 18.98 -2.62 11.48
N PRO A 49 20.23 -2.16 11.59
CA PRO A 49 21.37 -3.01 11.91
C PRO A 49 21.27 -3.77 13.25
N ASN A 50 20.49 -3.25 14.18
CA ASN A 50 20.20 -3.89 15.46
C ASN A 50 19.00 -4.86 15.39
N ASN A 51 18.57 -5.22 14.19
CA ASN A 51 17.42 -6.08 13.88
C ASN A 51 16.06 -5.51 14.32
N SER A 52 15.95 -4.23 14.62
CA SER A 52 14.66 -3.58 14.87
C SER A 52 13.89 -3.38 13.56
N ILE A 53 12.60 -3.69 13.54
CA ILE A 53 11.74 -3.40 12.38
C ILE A 53 11.48 -1.90 12.35
N MET A 54 11.88 -1.26 11.26
CA MET A 54 11.72 0.18 11.02
C MET A 54 10.38 0.51 10.38
N GLY A 55 9.84 -0.42 9.60
CA GLY A 55 8.59 -0.30 8.88
C GLY A 55 8.33 -1.53 8.03
N TYR A 56 7.12 -1.63 7.47
CA TYR A 56 6.76 -2.69 6.55
C TYR A 56 5.80 -2.22 5.47
N MET A 57 5.75 -3.00 4.41
CA MET A 57 4.83 -2.89 3.29
C MET A 57 4.05 -4.19 3.19
N LEU A 58 2.74 -4.10 3.05
CA LEU A 58 1.82 -5.19 2.84
C LEU A 58 1.00 -4.91 1.58
N GLY A 59 1.11 -5.77 0.59
CA GLY A 59 0.41 -5.65 -0.68
C GLY A 59 -0.14 -6.96 -1.18
N LYS A 60 -0.98 -6.87 -2.20
CA LYS A 60 -1.55 -8.00 -2.94
C LYS A 60 -1.58 -7.68 -4.43
N SER A 61 -1.88 -8.68 -5.25
CA SER A 61 -2.19 -8.49 -6.66
C SER A 61 -3.60 -9.00 -6.92
N GLU A 62 -4.40 -8.21 -7.65
CA GLU A 62 -5.81 -8.51 -7.92
C GLU A 62 -6.29 -7.88 -9.22
N GLY A 63 -7.56 -8.13 -9.58
CA GLY A 63 -8.16 -7.69 -10.82
C GLY A 63 -8.06 -8.72 -11.94
N SER A 64 -8.39 -8.32 -13.16
CA SER A 64 -8.30 -9.12 -14.38
C SER A 64 -8.00 -8.24 -15.58
N ASP A 65 -7.45 -8.81 -16.64
CA ASP A 65 -7.15 -8.14 -17.90
C ASP A 65 -6.37 -6.83 -17.72
N THR A 66 -6.89 -5.70 -18.20
CA THR A 66 -6.30 -4.37 -18.06
C THR A 66 -6.46 -3.77 -16.66
N LEU A 67 -7.26 -4.39 -15.80
CA LEU A 67 -7.43 -4.03 -14.39
C LEU A 67 -6.53 -4.86 -13.46
N TRP A 68 -5.68 -5.73 -14.00
CA TRP A 68 -4.71 -6.49 -13.21
C TRP A 68 -3.66 -5.54 -12.61
N HIS A 69 -3.64 -5.44 -11.27
CA HIS A 69 -2.86 -4.43 -10.57
C HIS A 69 -2.25 -4.94 -9.26
N GLY A 70 -1.26 -4.21 -8.77
CA GLY A 70 -0.77 -4.31 -7.41
C GLY A 70 -1.55 -3.38 -6.48
N HIS A 71 -1.96 -3.87 -5.32
CA HIS A 71 -2.69 -3.11 -4.32
C HIS A 71 -1.87 -2.93 -3.05
N VAL A 72 -1.71 -1.69 -2.59
CA VAL A 72 -1.06 -1.38 -1.30
C VAL A 72 -2.10 -1.46 -0.20
N SER A 73 -2.08 -2.54 0.58
CA SER A 73 -2.99 -2.70 1.73
C SER A 73 -2.51 -1.94 2.96
N ALA A 74 -1.19 -1.89 3.18
CA ALA A 74 -0.60 -1.07 4.23
C ALA A 74 0.85 -0.72 3.91
N VAL A 75 1.24 0.51 4.17
CA VAL A 75 2.62 0.96 4.28
C VAL A 75 2.77 1.76 5.56
N THR A 76 3.67 1.33 6.42
CA THR A 76 3.85 1.97 7.71
C THR A 76 5.31 2.01 8.13
N VAL A 77 5.70 3.12 8.76
CA VAL A 77 7.05 3.36 9.26
C VAL A 77 6.94 3.80 10.71
N ALA A 78 7.67 3.09 11.59
CA ALA A 78 7.70 3.40 13.02
C ALA A 78 8.12 4.87 13.25
N PRO A 79 7.53 5.56 14.23
CA PRO A 79 7.75 7.01 14.45
C PRO A 79 9.22 7.41 14.49
N LEU A 80 10.07 6.62 15.15
CA LEU A 80 11.51 6.87 15.27
C LEU A 80 12.27 6.84 13.93
N TYR A 81 11.72 6.20 12.91
CA TYR A 81 12.37 5.99 11.62
C TYR A 81 11.71 6.76 10.48
N ARG A 82 10.76 7.66 10.79
CA ARG A 82 10.12 8.54 9.80
C ARG A 82 11.11 9.57 9.26
N ARG A 83 10.80 10.12 8.09
CA ARG A 83 11.60 11.14 7.39
C ARG A 83 12.97 10.64 6.89
N LEU A 84 13.20 9.32 6.85
CA LEU A 84 14.40 8.68 6.32
C LEU A 84 14.21 8.14 4.89
N GLY A 85 13.08 8.40 4.24
CA GLY A 85 12.78 7.91 2.89
C GLY A 85 12.26 6.47 2.84
N LEU A 86 12.08 5.79 3.98
CA LEU A 86 11.70 4.38 4.01
C LEU A 86 10.37 4.06 3.33
N ALA A 87 9.35 4.91 3.52
CA ALA A 87 8.07 4.72 2.85
C ALA A 87 8.24 4.72 1.32
N LYS A 88 9.08 5.60 0.78
CA LYS A 88 9.38 5.64 -0.65
C LYS A 88 10.06 4.35 -1.11
N THR A 89 11.09 3.88 -0.40
CA THR A 89 11.81 2.64 -0.71
C THR A 89 10.85 1.44 -0.71
N LEU A 90 10.00 1.31 0.32
CA LEU A 90 9.03 0.23 0.42
C LEU A 90 7.98 0.27 -0.71
N MET A 91 7.52 1.47 -1.08
CA MET A 91 6.61 1.65 -2.21
C MET A 91 7.27 1.26 -3.55
N GLU A 92 8.51 1.69 -3.78
CA GLU A 92 9.28 1.33 -4.97
C GLU A 92 9.52 -0.18 -5.06
N ASP A 93 9.78 -0.87 -3.95
CA ASP A 93 9.92 -2.33 -3.90
C ASP A 93 8.62 -3.04 -4.34
N LEU A 94 7.45 -2.58 -3.84
CA LEU A 94 6.15 -3.11 -4.24
C LEU A 94 5.86 -2.83 -5.72
N GLU A 95 6.12 -1.61 -6.20
CA GLU A 95 5.93 -1.23 -7.61
C GLU A 95 6.79 -2.09 -8.54
N ASN A 96 8.06 -2.29 -8.19
CA ASN A 96 8.99 -3.13 -8.95
C ASN A 96 8.52 -4.60 -8.96
N THR A 97 8.08 -5.13 -7.83
CA THR A 97 7.56 -6.49 -7.73
C THR A 97 6.27 -6.65 -8.53
N SER A 98 5.33 -5.70 -8.40
CA SER A 98 4.09 -5.68 -9.18
C SER A 98 4.36 -5.65 -10.69
N SER A 99 5.37 -4.88 -11.11
CA SER A 99 5.77 -4.79 -12.52
C SER A 99 6.50 -6.02 -13.02
N ASN A 100 7.49 -6.53 -12.27
CA ASN A 100 8.42 -7.54 -12.75
C ASN A 100 7.96 -8.97 -12.51
N VAL A 101 7.28 -9.24 -11.39
CA VAL A 101 6.79 -10.57 -11.01
C VAL A 101 5.36 -10.78 -11.47
N TYR A 102 4.49 -9.81 -11.17
CA TYR A 102 3.05 -9.93 -11.46
C TYR A 102 2.65 -9.36 -12.82
N ASN A 103 3.54 -8.63 -13.51
CA ASN A 103 3.26 -7.97 -14.80
C ASN A 103 1.96 -7.13 -14.75
N ALA A 104 1.80 -6.38 -13.68
CA ALA A 104 0.64 -5.55 -13.44
C ALA A 104 0.63 -4.29 -14.32
N TYR A 105 -0.57 -3.73 -14.56
CA TYR A 105 -0.73 -2.48 -15.32
C TYR A 105 -0.47 -1.24 -14.47
N PHE A 106 -0.88 -1.29 -13.20
CA PHE A 106 -0.73 -0.16 -12.27
C PHE A 106 -0.62 -0.66 -10.83
N VAL A 107 -0.33 0.25 -9.93
CA VAL A 107 -0.47 0.06 -8.48
C VAL A 107 -1.49 1.04 -7.98
N ASP A 108 -2.37 0.61 -7.07
CA ASP A 108 -3.33 1.47 -6.39
C ASP A 108 -3.21 1.40 -4.87
N LEU A 109 -3.85 2.35 -4.23
CA LEU A 109 -4.05 2.42 -2.79
C LEU A 109 -5.28 3.24 -2.45
N PHE A 110 -5.86 2.97 -1.28
CA PHE A 110 -6.91 3.80 -0.71
C PHE A 110 -6.38 4.61 0.47
N VAL A 111 -6.70 5.90 0.49
CA VAL A 111 -6.28 6.82 1.55
C VAL A 111 -7.49 7.67 1.98
N ARG A 112 -7.64 7.88 3.30
CA ARG A 112 -8.69 8.76 3.83
C ARG A 112 -8.65 10.13 3.14
N ALA A 113 -9.81 10.63 2.74
CA ALA A 113 -9.90 11.92 2.04
C ALA A 113 -9.38 13.09 2.88
N SER A 114 -9.47 13.01 4.21
CA SER A 114 -8.93 13.99 5.15
C SER A 114 -7.41 13.91 5.35
N ASN A 115 -6.78 12.78 5.00
CA ASN A 115 -5.34 12.57 5.23
C ASN A 115 -4.49 13.28 4.16
N THR A 116 -4.51 14.62 4.20
CA THR A 116 -3.80 15.47 3.23
C THR A 116 -2.29 15.24 3.23
N LEU A 117 -1.72 14.86 4.38
CA LEU A 117 -0.30 14.55 4.51
C LEU A 117 0.09 13.31 3.70
N ALA A 118 -0.65 12.23 3.85
CA ALA A 118 -0.43 10.99 3.09
C ALA A 118 -0.70 11.20 1.60
N ILE A 119 -1.79 11.88 1.24
CA ILE A 119 -2.12 12.23 -0.15
C ILE A 119 -0.96 12.96 -0.80
N SER A 120 -0.46 14.03 -0.17
CA SER A 120 0.67 14.82 -0.68
C SER A 120 1.96 13.97 -0.80
N MET A 121 2.17 13.01 0.09
CA MET A 121 3.28 12.07 0.01
C MET A 121 3.15 11.16 -1.22
N TYR A 122 1.98 10.56 -1.44
CA TYR A 122 1.74 9.69 -2.59
C TYR A 122 1.80 10.44 -3.92
N GLU A 123 1.31 11.68 -3.98
CA GLU A 123 1.47 12.54 -5.16
C GLU A 123 2.95 12.76 -5.49
N LYS A 124 3.81 12.99 -4.49
CA LYS A 124 5.27 13.07 -4.68
C LYS A 124 5.91 11.76 -5.15
N PHE A 125 5.30 10.62 -4.86
CA PHE A 125 5.73 9.31 -5.36
C PHE A 125 5.22 9.02 -6.78
N GLY A 126 4.42 9.91 -7.35
CA GLY A 126 3.89 9.81 -8.72
C GLY A 126 2.50 9.18 -8.82
N TYR A 127 1.80 9.05 -7.71
CA TYR A 127 0.40 8.62 -7.69
C TYR A 127 -0.53 9.79 -8.04
N VAL A 128 -1.63 9.50 -8.72
CA VAL A 128 -2.69 10.46 -9.03
C VAL A 128 -3.99 10.04 -8.35
N LYS A 129 -4.83 11.01 -8.02
CA LYS A 129 -6.22 10.74 -7.57
C LYS A 129 -7.01 10.24 -8.77
N PHE A 130 -7.37 8.96 -8.78
CA PHE A 130 -8.11 8.34 -9.87
C PHE A 130 -9.62 8.55 -9.69
N ARG A 131 -10.16 8.24 -8.50
CA ARG A 131 -11.58 8.44 -8.17
C ARG A 131 -11.79 8.57 -6.67
N ARG A 132 -12.92 9.16 -6.29
CA ARG A 132 -13.38 9.23 -4.90
C ARG A 132 -14.30 8.06 -4.60
N VAL A 133 -14.07 7.39 -3.47
CA VAL A 133 -14.91 6.27 -3.01
C VAL A 133 -15.66 6.71 -1.77
N LEU A 134 -17.00 6.82 -1.91
CA LEU A 134 -17.88 7.36 -0.89
C LEU A 134 -18.09 6.35 0.25
N GLY A 135 -17.88 6.80 1.50
CA GLY A 135 -18.11 5.97 2.68
C GLY A 135 -17.25 4.70 2.74
N TYR A 136 -16.04 4.74 2.17
CA TYR A 136 -15.15 3.58 2.15
C TYR A 136 -14.73 3.13 3.55
N TYR A 137 -14.37 4.09 4.41
CA TYR A 137 -14.05 3.84 5.80
C TYR A 137 -15.33 3.88 6.63
N ALA A 138 -15.77 2.71 7.09
CA ALA A 138 -16.93 2.57 7.97
C ALA A 138 -16.51 2.72 9.44
N GLY A 139 -17.49 2.92 10.35
CA GLY A 139 -17.27 3.04 11.80
C GLY A 139 -18.00 4.24 12.38
N ASP A 140 -17.53 4.67 13.56
CA ASP A 140 -18.14 5.80 14.29
C ASP A 140 -17.93 7.15 13.60
N ASP A 141 -16.87 7.25 12.78
CA ASP A 141 -16.55 8.42 11.95
C ASP A 141 -16.33 7.96 10.48
N PRO A 142 -17.43 7.74 9.74
CA PRO A 142 -17.36 7.26 8.36
C PRO A 142 -16.75 8.32 7.45
N GLU A 143 -15.88 7.90 6.56
CA GLU A 143 -15.13 8.80 5.69
C GLU A 143 -14.96 8.22 4.29
N ASP A 144 -14.88 9.13 3.30
CA ASP A 144 -14.54 8.78 1.93
C ASP A 144 -13.05 8.46 1.79
N ALA A 145 -12.72 7.68 0.78
CA ALA A 145 -11.34 7.45 0.36
C ALA A 145 -11.04 8.11 -0.99
N TRP A 146 -9.77 8.39 -1.23
CA TRP A 146 -9.22 8.51 -2.56
C TRP A 146 -8.60 7.18 -2.99
N ASP A 147 -9.08 6.62 -4.11
CA ASP A 147 -8.36 5.63 -4.91
C ASP A 147 -7.27 6.39 -5.65
N MET A 148 -6.02 6.15 -5.27
CA MET A 148 -4.86 6.77 -5.91
C MET A 148 -4.08 5.71 -6.69
N ARG A 149 -3.68 6.04 -7.92
CA ARG A 149 -3.05 5.10 -8.85
C ARG A 149 -1.75 5.61 -9.44
N LYS A 150 -0.85 4.69 -9.72
CA LYS A 150 0.38 4.92 -10.48
C LYS A 150 0.51 3.87 -11.58
N ALA A 151 0.59 4.32 -12.83
CA ALA A 151 0.79 3.44 -13.98
C ALA A 151 2.17 2.78 -13.92
N LEU A 152 2.23 1.49 -14.26
CA LEU A 152 3.46 0.73 -14.43
C LEU A 152 3.82 0.61 -15.92
N ARG A 153 5.00 0.05 -16.21
CA ARG A 153 5.52 0.00 -17.58
C ARG A 153 4.62 -0.75 -18.58
N ARG A 154 3.77 -1.69 -18.12
CA ARG A 154 2.84 -2.41 -18.99
C ARG A 154 1.72 -1.51 -19.51
N ASP A 155 1.34 -0.49 -18.77
CA ASP A 155 0.37 0.52 -19.18
C ASP A 155 1.07 1.66 -19.93
N GLU A 156 1.57 1.38 -21.14
CA GLU A 156 2.33 2.32 -21.96
C GLU A 156 1.59 3.63 -22.25
N ASN A 157 0.26 3.54 -22.39
CA ASN A 157 -0.60 4.67 -22.70
C ASN A 157 -1.18 5.36 -21.45
N LYS A 158 -0.80 4.90 -20.25
CA LYS A 158 -1.25 5.44 -18.96
C LYS A 158 -2.77 5.53 -18.82
N GLN A 159 -3.49 4.55 -19.37
CA GLN A 159 -4.95 4.52 -19.35
C GLN A 159 -5.50 4.27 -17.94
N SER A 160 -4.76 3.50 -17.11
CA SER A 160 -5.15 3.17 -15.74
C SER A 160 -5.20 4.36 -14.78
N ILE A 161 -4.58 5.48 -15.16
CA ILE A 161 -4.48 6.68 -14.30
C ILE A 161 -5.25 7.89 -14.83
N ILE A 162 -6.07 7.72 -15.88
CA ILE A 162 -6.97 8.78 -16.35
C ILE A 162 -8.06 8.96 -15.29
N PRO A 163 -8.16 10.13 -14.63
CA PRO A 163 -9.11 10.33 -13.55
C PRO A 163 -10.55 10.07 -13.95
N MET A 164 -11.32 9.47 -13.05
CA MET A 164 -12.75 9.30 -13.20
C MET A 164 -13.47 10.46 -12.50
N ASP A 165 -14.28 11.21 -13.24
CA ASP A 165 -14.92 12.43 -12.74
C ASP A 165 -16.04 12.16 -11.74
N ARG A 166 -16.67 10.97 -11.76
CA ARG A 166 -17.72 10.62 -10.82
C ARG A 166 -17.19 9.85 -9.60
N PRO A 167 -17.68 10.15 -8.37
CA PRO A 167 -17.43 9.29 -7.22
C PRO A 167 -18.16 7.94 -7.38
N VAL A 168 -17.66 6.91 -6.71
CA VAL A 168 -18.22 5.54 -6.69
C VAL A 168 -18.47 5.09 -5.26
N HIS A 169 -19.31 4.08 -5.08
CA HIS A 169 -19.48 3.41 -3.80
C HIS A 169 -18.59 2.16 -3.70
N PRO A 170 -18.28 1.65 -2.49
CA PRO A 170 -17.44 0.47 -2.31
C PRO A 170 -17.91 -0.78 -3.08
N TYR A 171 -19.23 -0.94 -3.25
CA TYR A 171 -19.80 -2.08 -4.00
C TYR A 171 -19.64 -1.95 -5.53
N GLU A 172 -19.23 -0.80 -6.03
CA GLU A 172 -18.91 -0.58 -7.45
C GLU A 172 -17.42 -0.80 -7.76
N LEU A 173 -16.60 -1.12 -6.72
CA LEU A 173 -15.19 -1.42 -6.92
C LEU A 173 -15.05 -2.79 -7.59
N GLU A 174 -14.22 -2.83 -8.62
CA GLU A 174 -13.86 -4.05 -9.33
C GLU A 174 -12.57 -4.61 -8.70
N TRP A 175 -12.71 -5.78 -8.09
CA TRP A 175 -11.62 -6.50 -7.41
C TRP A 175 -11.05 -7.64 -8.26
#